data_49dc19c1076fafec7973fc6fc50b8965
#
_entry.id   49dc19c1076fafec7973fc6fc50b8965
#
_cell.length_a   1.000
_cell.length_b   1.000
_cell.length_c   1.000
_cell.angle_alpha   90.00
_cell.angle_beta   90.00
_cell.angle_gamma   90.00
#
_symmetry.space_group_name_H-M   'P 1'
#
loop_
_entity.id
_entity.type
_entity.pdbx_description
1 polymer ?
#
loop_
_entity_poly.entity_id
_entity_poly.type
_entity_poly.pdbx_seq_one_letter_code
_entity_poly.pdbx_strand_id
1 'polypeptide(L)'
;VTVSAAEDTSILFMNVGRILTTCSNACPFHARLAQNLLTVCAHKNLQLSQRIQHTSSKSVRGRLMSYFSECAKHFGSNSFLVPYNRQQLADYLNVDRSAMCNELSKMQKDGMIEYTRNHILLKD
;
A
#
# COMPACT_ATOMS: atom_id res chain seq x y z
N VAL A 1 18.93 6.39 -6.05
CA VAL A 1 18.02 5.95 -4.96
C VAL A 1 18.90 5.45 -3.83
N THR A 2 18.75 6.05 -2.64
CA THR A 2 19.44 5.61 -1.43
C THR A 2 18.48 4.75 -0.61
N VAL A 3 18.93 3.60 -0.15
CA VAL A 3 18.20 2.70 0.73
C VAL A 3 18.98 2.58 2.02
N SER A 4 18.33 2.78 3.16
CA SER A 4 18.90 2.63 4.49
C SER A 4 18.11 1.60 5.31
N ALA A 5 18.80 0.80 6.09
CA ALA A 5 18.16 -0.10 7.04
C ALA A 5 17.66 0.69 8.25
N ALA A 6 16.42 0.43 8.68
CA ALA A 6 15.82 1.03 9.87
C ALA A 6 16.10 0.22 11.14
N GLU A 7 16.48 -1.03 10.98
CA GLU A 7 16.82 -1.99 12.05
C GLU A 7 17.83 -3.02 11.52
N ASP A 8 18.33 -3.91 12.36
CA ASP A 8 19.25 -4.96 11.96
C ASP A 8 18.65 -5.81 10.84
N THR A 9 19.32 -5.81 9.68
CA THR A 9 18.76 -6.33 8.43
C THR A 9 19.79 -7.20 7.70
N SER A 10 19.34 -8.36 7.21
CA SER A 10 20.14 -9.18 6.29
C SER A 10 19.75 -8.84 4.85
N ILE A 11 20.74 -8.57 4.01
CA ILE A 11 20.54 -8.18 2.60
C ILE A 11 21.12 -9.25 1.69
N LEU A 12 20.30 -9.70 0.72
CA LEU A 12 20.73 -10.56 -0.37
C LEU A 12 20.79 -9.77 -1.68
N PHE A 13 21.99 -9.63 -2.24
CA PHE A 13 22.18 -9.06 -3.56
C PHE A 13 22.09 -10.15 -4.64
N MET A 14 21.20 -9.98 -5.59
CA MET A 14 21.03 -10.91 -6.71
C MET A 14 21.21 -10.21 -8.05
N ASN A 15 22.02 -10.81 -8.93
CA ASN A 15 22.13 -10.36 -10.31
C ASN A 15 21.03 -11.02 -11.15
N VAL A 16 19.91 -10.32 -11.36
CA VAL A 16 18.75 -10.82 -12.09
C VAL A 16 19.09 -11.22 -13.53
N GLY A 17 19.98 -10.46 -14.20
CA GLY A 17 20.43 -10.81 -15.56
C GLY A 17 21.10 -12.17 -15.62
N ARG A 18 21.97 -12.50 -14.65
CA ARG A 18 22.60 -13.82 -14.55
C ARG A 18 21.59 -14.93 -14.26
N ILE A 19 20.60 -14.68 -13.39
CA ILE A 19 19.56 -15.66 -13.05
C ILE A 19 18.76 -16.05 -14.31
N LEU A 20 18.48 -15.08 -15.18
CA LEU A 20 17.69 -15.33 -16.38
C LEU A 20 18.49 -15.95 -17.54
N THR A 21 19.82 -15.82 -17.55
CA THR A 21 20.67 -16.23 -18.69
C THR A 21 21.55 -17.47 -18.43
N THR A 22 21.71 -17.90 -17.18
CA THR A 22 22.79 -18.84 -16.82
C THR A 22 22.45 -20.31 -17.06
N CYS A 23 21.23 -20.67 -17.45
CA CYS A 23 20.84 -22.06 -17.59
C CYS A 23 20.30 -22.38 -18.99
N SER A 24 21.17 -22.97 -19.85
CA SER A 24 20.77 -23.49 -21.17
C SER A 24 19.85 -24.73 -21.10
N ASN A 25 19.77 -25.38 -19.92
CA ASN A 25 19.03 -26.62 -19.72
C ASN A 25 17.90 -26.45 -18.70
N ALA A 26 16.88 -25.63 -18.99
CA ALA A 26 15.59 -25.56 -18.28
C ALA A 26 15.62 -26.09 -16.80
N CYS A 27 16.61 -25.61 -16.02
CA CYS A 27 16.80 -26.08 -14.64
C CYS A 27 15.58 -25.72 -13.78
N PRO A 28 14.92 -26.70 -13.10
CA PRO A 28 13.71 -26.43 -12.31
C PRO A 28 13.91 -25.38 -11.22
N PHE A 29 15.12 -25.27 -10.67
CA PHE A 29 15.43 -24.28 -9.63
C PHE A 29 15.46 -22.85 -10.18
N HIS A 30 16.05 -22.63 -11.35
CA HIS A 30 16.06 -21.32 -11.99
C HIS A 30 14.67 -20.93 -12.49
N ALA A 31 13.90 -21.86 -13.04
CA ALA A 31 12.52 -21.63 -13.43
C ALA A 31 11.67 -21.21 -12.23
N ARG A 32 11.78 -21.91 -11.11
CA ARG A 32 11.07 -21.57 -9.86
C ARG A 32 11.50 -20.21 -9.30
N LEU A 33 12.81 -19.91 -9.33
CA LEU A 33 13.32 -18.61 -8.87
C LEU A 33 12.78 -17.48 -9.75
N ALA A 34 12.78 -17.64 -11.07
CA ALA A 34 12.23 -16.67 -12.01
C ALA A 34 10.72 -16.45 -11.78
N GLN A 35 9.94 -17.52 -11.58
CA GLN A 35 8.53 -17.44 -11.25
C GLN A 35 8.29 -16.67 -9.94
N ASN A 36 9.06 -16.96 -8.89
CA ASN A 36 8.94 -16.27 -7.61
C ASN A 36 9.27 -14.79 -7.76
N LEU A 37 10.33 -14.43 -8.47
CA LEU A 37 10.68 -13.04 -8.75
C LEU A 37 9.58 -12.32 -9.55
N LEU A 38 9.03 -12.97 -10.57
CA LEU A 38 7.93 -12.42 -11.35
C LEU A 38 6.69 -12.18 -10.47
N THR A 39 6.36 -13.12 -9.60
CA THR A 39 5.25 -13.00 -8.64
C THR A 39 5.46 -11.80 -7.72
N VAL A 40 6.67 -11.65 -7.15
CA VAL A 40 7.00 -10.50 -6.29
C VAL A 40 6.88 -9.18 -7.07
N CYS A 41 7.41 -9.12 -8.30
CA CYS A 41 7.31 -7.93 -9.15
C CYS A 41 5.86 -7.59 -9.49
N ALA A 42 5.04 -8.58 -9.83
CA ALA A 42 3.63 -8.39 -10.12
C ALA A 42 2.86 -7.85 -8.90
N HIS A 43 3.08 -8.42 -7.71
CA HIS A 43 2.49 -7.90 -6.48
C HIS A 43 2.92 -6.47 -6.18
N LYS A 44 4.21 -6.15 -6.34
CA LYS A 44 4.70 -4.78 -6.14
C LYS A 44 4.10 -3.80 -7.14
N ASN A 45 3.94 -4.21 -8.38
CA ASN A 45 3.30 -3.39 -9.41
C ASN A 45 1.82 -3.10 -9.06
N LEU A 46 1.07 -4.10 -8.63
CA LEU A 46 -0.31 -3.91 -8.15
C LEU A 46 -0.39 -2.94 -6.96
N GLN A 47 0.48 -3.11 -5.95
CA GLN A 47 0.54 -2.20 -4.80
C GLN A 47 0.85 -0.75 -5.22
N LEU A 48 1.78 -0.56 -6.15
CA LEU A 48 2.12 0.77 -6.68
C LEU A 48 0.94 1.37 -7.47
N SER A 49 0.28 0.58 -8.32
CA SER A 49 -0.91 1.01 -9.06
C SER A 49 -2.03 1.45 -8.13
N GLN A 50 -2.32 0.68 -7.09
CA GLN A 50 -3.31 1.04 -6.07
C GLN A 50 -2.93 2.34 -5.36
N ARG A 51 -1.66 2.50 -4.97
CA ARG A 51 -1.19 3.74 -4.34
C ARG A 51 -1.35 4.95 -5.26
N ILE A 52 -1.03 4.81 -6.54
CA ILE A 52 -1.24 5.87 -7.55
C ILE A 52 -2.74 6.22 -7.60
N GLN A 53 -3.62 5.23 -7.64
CA GLN A 53 -5.06 5.45 -7.65
C GLN A 53 -5.52 6.20 -6.39
N HIS A 54 -5.07 5.78 -5.19
CA HIS A 54 -5.42 6.44 -3.94
C HIS A 54 -4.92 7.89 -3.87
N THR A 55 -3.78 8.21 -4.50
CA THR A 55 -3.18 9.54 -4.49
C THR A 55 -3.54 10.41 -5.68
N SER A 56 -4.30 9.90 -6.65
CA SER A 56 -4.68 10.60 -7.88
C SER A 56 -5.65 11.77 -7.64
N SER A 57 -6.48 11.69 -6.60
CA SER A 57 -7.39 12.78 -6.25
C SER A 57 -6.63 14.03 -5.80
N LYS A 58 -7.10 15.21 -6.23
CA LYS A 58 -6.54 16.50 -5.80
C LYS A 58 -6.88 16.84 -4.35
N SER A 59 -7.98 16.35 -3.82
CA SER A 59 -8.42 16.64 -2.45
C SER A 59 -7.99 15.56 -1.47
N VAL A 60 -7.70 15.97 -0.23
CA VAL A 60 -7.40 15.05 0.88
C VAL A 60 -8.58 14.10 1.12
N ARG A 61 -9.80 14.63 1.10
CA ARG A 61 -11.05 13.84 1.22
C ARG A 61 -11.14 12.75 0.16
N GLY A 62 -10.90 13.10 -1.10
CA GLY A 62 -10.95 12.14 -2.20
C GLY A 62 -9.91 11.03 -2.07
N ARG A 63 -8.70 11.34 -1.59
CA ARG A 63 -7.65 10.35 -1.32
C ARG A 63 -8.05 9.40 -0.19
N LEU A 64 -8.58 9.95 0.92
CA LEU A 64 -9.08 9.17 2.04
C LEU A 64 -10.23 8.25 1.61
N MET A 65 -11.23 8.76 0.89
CA MET A 65 -12.37 7.98 0.42
C MET A 65 -11.95 6.88 -0.56
N SER A 66 -11.02 7.17 -1.49
CA SER A 66 -10.47 6.17 -2.41
C SER A 66 -9.82 5.01 -1.65
N TYR A 67 -8.99 5.33 -0.66
CA TYR A 67 -8.32 4.33 0.18
C TYR A 67 -9.32 3.54 1.04
N PHE A 68 -10.26 4.20 1.71
CA PHE A 68 -11.25 3.54 2.56
C PHE A 68 -12.22 2.66 1.76
N SER A 69 -12.62 3.09 0.57
CA SER A 69 -13.46 2.27 -0.32
C SER A 69 -12.74 1.00 -0.77
N GLU A 70 -11.44 1.07 -1.02
CA GLU A 70 -10.64 -0.12 -1.34
C GLU A 70 -10.50 -1.05 -0.13
N CYS A 71 -10.27 -0.49 1.07
CA CYS A 71 -10.28 -1.28 2.31
C CYS A 71 -11.62 -1.99 2.51
N ALA A 72 -12.75 -1.29 2.34
CA ALA A 72 -14.08 -1.87 2.49
C ALA A 72 -14.31 -3.03 1.52
N LYS A 73 -13.89 -2.89 0.26
CA LYS A 73 -13.93 -3.98 -0.73
C LYS A 73 -13.06 -5.16 -0.33
N HIS A 74 -11.83 -4.88 0.13
CA HIS A 74 -10.89 -5.92 0.52
C HIS A 74 -11.39 -6.74 1.72
N PHE A 75 -11.96 -6.08 2.73
CA PHE A 75 -12.51 -6.73 3.92
C PHE A 75 -13.96 -7.22 3.74
N GLY A 76 -14.63 -6.86 2.66
CA GLY A 76 -16.05 -7.17 2.45
C GLY A 76 -16.97 -6.54 3.50
N SER A 77 -16.56 -5.43 4.11
CA SER A 77 -17.27 -4.76 5.20
C SER A 77 -16.98 -3.27 5.21
N ASN A 78 -18.00 -2.47 5.51
CA ASN A 78 -17.83 -1.03 5.73
C ASN A 78 -17.09 -0.69 7.04
N SER A 79 -16.88 -1.69 7.90
CA SER A 79 -16.19 -1.57 9.19
C SER A 79 -14.88 -2.33 9.14
N PHE A 80 -13.74 -1.63 9.26
CA PHE A 80 -12.42 -2.24 9.11
C PHE A 80 -11.34 -1.51 9.91
N LEU A 81 -10.21 -2.16 10.07
CA LEU A 81 -9.05 -1.64 10.76
C LEU A 81 -7.99 -1.21 9.73
N VAL A 82 -7.58 0.06 9.81
CA VAL A 82 -6.47 0.59 9.00
C VAL A 82 -5.14 0.16 9.63
N PRO A 83 -4.24 -0.52 8.89
CA PRO A 83 -2.98 -1.04 9.42
C PRO A 83 -1.92 0.05 9.65
N TYR A 84 -2.26 1.32 9.42
CA TYR A 84 -1.37 2.46 9.54
C TYR A 84 -1.72 3.32 10.75
N ASN A 85 -0.70 3.85 11.44
CA ASN A 85 -0.90 4.99 12.33
C ASN A 85 -1.16 6.27 11.50
N ARG A 86 -1.50 7.38 12.18
CA ARG A 86 -1.85 8.65 11.49
C ARG A 86 -0.72 9.21 10.62
N GLN A 87 0.53 9.10 11.06
CA GLN A 87 1.67 9.55 10.27
C GLN A 87 1.86 8.66 9.04
N GLN A 88 1.87 7.34 9.25
CA GLN A 88 2.03 6.38 8.16
C GLN A 88 0.94 6.49 7.09
N LEU A 89 -0.32 6.73 7.52
CA LEU A 89 -1.42 6.94 6.58
C LEU A 89 -1.25 8.24 5.77
N ALA A 90 -0.82 9.32 6.43
CA ALA A 90 -0.54 10.59 5.76
C ALA A 90 0.60 10.45 4.74
N ASP A 91 1.68 9.75 5.11
CA ASP A 91 2.80 9.46 4.22
C ASP A 91 2.39 8.56 3.04
N TYR A 92 1.54 7.55 3.31
CA TYR A 92 1.01 6.67 2.27
C TYR A 92 0.18 7.45 1.24
N LEU A 93 -0.70 8.33 1.70
CA LEU A 93 -1.59 9.14 0.85
C LEU A 93 -0.92 10.40 0.30
N ASN A 94 0.35 10.65 0.67
CA ASN A 94 1.10 11.84 0.29
C ASN A 94 0.34 13.15 0.62
N VAL A 95 -0.05 13.29 1.87
CA VAL A 95 -0.75 14.46 2.42
C VAL A 95 -0.11 14.89 3.74
N ASP A 96 -0.32 16.15 4.12
CA ASP A 96 0.06 16.62 5.45
C ASP A 96 -0.80 15.95 6.52
N ARG A 97 -0.16 15.52 7.63
CA ARG A 97 -0.84 14.84 8.73
C ARG A 97 -1.93 15.69 9.38
N SER A 98 -1.66 16.99 9.58
CA SER A 98 -2.61 17.90 10.20
C SER A 98 -3.81 18.13 9.29
N ALA A 99 -3.57 18.35 8.00
CA ALA A 99 -4.62 18.46 6.99
C ALA A 99 -5.48 17.19 6.93
N MET A 100 -4.86 16.01 6.97
CA MET A 100 -5.57 14.74 6.99
C MET A 100 -6.44 14.57 8.25
N CYS A 101 -5.91 14.88 9.43
CA CYS A 101 -6.66 14.76 10.69
C CYS A 101 -7.84 15.74 10.72
N ASN A 102 -7.65 16.97 10.23
CA ASN A 102 -8.73 17.96 10.10
C ASN A 102 -9.82 17.45 9.14
N GLU A 103 -9.44 16.84 8.02
CA GLU A 103 -10.39 16.33 7.05
C GLU A 103 -11.16 15.12 7.59
N LEU A 104 -10.50 14.19 8.29
CA LEU A 104 -11.18 13.08 8.97
C LEU A 104 -12.25 13.57 9.95
N SER A 105 -11.94 14.63 10.72
CA SER A 105 -12.89 15.24 11.65
C SER A 105 -14.09 15.88 10.94
N LYS A 106 -13.87 16.49 9.77
CA LYS A 106 -14.95 17.02 8.92
C LYS A 106 -15.81 15.90 8.36
N MET A 107 -15.20 14.85 7.80
CA MET A 107 -15.91 13.69 7.27
C MET A 107 -16.78 13.01 8.34
N GLN A 108 -16.31 12.95 9.59
CA GLN A 108 -17.10 12.44 10.71
C GLN A 108 -18.28 13.35 11.04
N LYS A 109 -18.09 14.69 11.06
CA LYS A 109 -19.17 15.66 11.26
C LYS A 109 -20.20 15.62 10.13
N ASP A 110 -19.73 15.42 8.90
CA ASP A 110 -20.58 15.28 7.71
C ASP A 110 -21.35 13.94 7.69
N GLY A 111 -21.10 13.04 8.66
CA GLY A 111 -21.76 11.75 8.77
C GLY A 111 -21.27 10.71 7.76
N MET A 112 -20.18 10.95 7.03
CA MET A 112 -19.65 10.03 6.02
C MET A 112 -18.89 8.86 6.61
N ILE A 113 -18.24 9.07 7.76
CA ILE A 113 -17.47 8.05 8.47
C ILE A 113 -17.66 8.16 9.96
N GLU A 114 -17.45 7.06 10.65
CA GLU A 114 -17.09 7.06 12.08
C GLU A 114 -15.68 6.50 12.23
N TYR A 115 -14.89 7.08 13.13
CA TYR A 115 -13.58 6.52 13.41
C TYR A 115 -13.22 6.56 14.88
N THR A 116 -12.52 5.52 15.34
CA THR A 116 -11.92 5.44 16.67
C THR A 116 -10.52 4.91 16.51
N ARG A 117 -9.50 5.75 16.77
CA ARG A 117 -8.10 5.41 16.50
C ARG A 117 -7.91 4.98 15.03
N ASN A 118 -7.62 3.70 14.80
CA ASN A 118 -7.39 3.13 13.46
C ASN A 118 -8.59 2.36 12.92
N HIS A 119 -9.67 2.27 13.65
CA HIS A 119 -10.91 1.64 13.21
C HIS A 119 -11.76 2.67 12.46
N ILE A 120 -12.21 2.30 11.27
CA ILE A 120 -13.04 3.14 10.39
C ILE A 120 -14.35 2.39 10.13
N LEU A 121 -15.46 3.12 10.18
CA LEU A 121 -16.76 2.70 9.72
C LEU A 121 -17.21 3.68 8.64
N LEU A 122 -17.40 3.19 7.41
CA LEU A 122 -18.02 3.96 6.34
C LEU A 122 -19.54 3.95 6.55
N LYS A 123 -20.15 5.11 6.43
CA LYS A 123 -21.61 5.28 6.42
C LYS A 123 -22.09 5.46 4.99
N ASP A 124 -23.23 4.88 4.70
CA ASP A 124 -23.93 5.01 3.41
C ASP A 124 -24.55 6.40 3.29
#